data_2267f16424d2dc8f8460f8323eed1116
#
_entry.id   2267f16424d2dc8f8460f8323eed1116
#
_cell.length_a   1.000
_cell.length_b   1.000
_cell.length_c   1.000
_cell.angle_alpha   90.00
_cell.angle_beta   90.00
_cell.angle_gamma   90.00
#
_symmetry.space_group_name_H-M   'P 1'
#
loop_
_entity.id
_entity.type
_entity.pdbx_description
1 polymer ?
#
loop_
_entity_poly.entity_id
_entity_poly.type
_entity_poly.pdbx_seq_one_letter_code
_entity_poly.pdbx_strand_id
1 'polypeptide(L)'
;MRPVVYTITGTGVSSVCPPNNYVTPFNISLGVNVTGTSTYTVEYTFDNVFGIGYNPSTGNWIPHPYLTLQSTSKDSNIAYPVTGVRLNVSSGTGTVILTIIQAGKAGN
;
A
#
# COMPACT_ATOMS: atom_id res chain seq x y z
N MET A 1 7.47 -11.37 -7.12
CA MET A 1 6.35 -10.51 -7.54
C MET A 1 6.90 -9.31 -8.30
N ARG A 2 6.27 -8.95 -9.37
CA ARG A 2 6.62 -7.71 -10.08
C ARG A 2 6.22 -6.51 -9.23
N PRO A 3 6.94 -5.38 -9.34
CA PRO A 3 6.51 -4.17 -8.66
C PRO A 3 5.09 -3.77 -9.05
N VAL A 4 4.32 -3.39 -8.05
CA VAL A 4 2.98 -2.84 -8.24
C VAL A 4 3.05 -1.34 -7.97
N VAL A 5 2.55 -0.55 -8.91
CA VAL A 5 2.63 0.91 -8.83
C VAL A 5 1.23 1.51 -8.85
N TYR A 6 0.94 2.33 -7.85
CA TYR A 6 -0.29 3.11 -7.79
C TYR A 6 0.04 4.59 -7.87
N THR A 7 -0.66 5.32 -8.74
CA THR A 7 -0.48 6.76 -8.90
C THR A 7 -1.81 7.46 -8.62
N ILE A 8 -1.79 8.40 -7.69
CA ILE A 8 -2.97 9.22 -7.37
C ILE A 8 -2.60 10.68 -7.54
N THR A 9 -3.33 11.38 -8.39
CA THR A 9 -3.23 12.83 -8.56
C THR A 9 -4.43 13.46 -7.88
N GLY A 10 -4.18 14.42 -6.98
CA GLY A 10 -5.20 14.97 -6.11
C GLY A 10 -5.48 14.02 -4.95
N THR A 11 -6.75 13.83 -4.60
CA THR A 11 -7.16 12.95 -3.50
C THR A 11 -7.79 11.67 -4.02
N GLY A 12 -7.75 10.64 -3.22
CA GLY A 12 -8.39 9.36 -3.56
C GLY A 12 -7.73 8.19 -2.87
N VAL A 13 -8.26 7.01 -3.17
CA VAL A 13 -7.80 5.74 -2.62
C VAL A 13 -7.49 4.80 -3.79
N SER A 14 -6.34 4.15 -3.73
CA SER A 14 -5.93 3.21 -4.78
C SER A 14 -6.72 1.90 -4.69
N SER A 15 -6.58 1.07 -5.72
CA SER A 15 -6.97 -0.32 -5.65
C SER A 15 -6.18 -1.05 -4.57
N VAL A 16 -6.69 -2.20 -4.14
CA VAL A 16 -6.03 -3.04 -3.15
C VAL A 16 -5.00 -3.92 -3.85
N CYS A 17 -3.78 -3.94 -3.32
CA CYS A 17 -2.73 -4.87 -3.75
C CYS A 17 -2.72 -6.06 -2.80
N PRO A 18 -3.08 -7.28 -3.26
CA PRO A 18 -2.98 -8.47 -2.43
C PRO A 18 -1.57 -9.07 -2.55
N PRO A 19 -0.69 -8.89 -1.54
CA PRO A 19 0.61 -9.53 -1.59
C PRO A 19 0.50 -11.03 -1.38
N ASN A 20 1.55 -11.76 -1.76
CA ASN A 20 1.59 -13.19 -1.52
C ASN A 20 1.96 -13.44 -0.06
N ASN A 21 0.96 -13.68 0.78
CA ASN A 21 1.15 -13.86 2.22
C ASN A 21 1.65 -15.25 2.61
N TYR A 22 1.91 -16.12 1.64
CA TYR A 22 2.49 -17.45 1.89
C TYR A 22 4.00 -17.50 1.67
N VAL A 23 4.60 -16.39 1.20
CA VAL A 23 6.04 -16.32 0.97
C VAL A 23 6.77 -16.25 2.30
N THR A 24 7.86 -17.00 2.46
CA THR A 24 8.69 -17.01 3.66
C THR A 24 10.14 -16.68 3.29
N PRO A 25 10.78 -15.70 3.94
CA PRO A 25 10.18 -14.74 4.88
C PRO A 25 9.27 -13.74 4.19
N PHE A 26 8.24 -13.29 4.89
CA PHE A 26 7.35 -12.26 4.35
C PHE A 26 7.98 -10.88 4.58
N ASN A 27 8.17 -10.15 3.52
CA ASN A 27 8.65 -8.76 3.60
C ASN A 27 8.31 -8.06 2.30
N ILE A 28 7.56 -6.97 2.39
CA ILE A 28 7.26 -6.14 1.24
C ILE A 28 7.85 -4.75 1.45
N SER A 29 8.43 -4.21 0.39
CA SER A 29 8.97 -2.86 0.38
C SER A 29 7.91 -1.88 -0.10
N LEU A 30 7.85 -0.74 0.55
CA LEU A 30 6.91 0.33 0.24
C LEU A 30 7.72 1.57 -0.07
N GLY A 31 7.67 2.05 -1.30
CA GLY A 31 8.34 3.29 -1.70
C GLY A 31 7.29 4.31 -2.11
N VAL A 32 7.33 5.49 -1.52
CA VAL A 32 6.38 6.56 -1.84
C VAL A 32 7.13 7.77 -2.36
N ASN A 33 6.76 8.23 -3.54
CA ASN A 33 7.26 9.47 -4.13
C ASN A 33 6.14 10.50 -4.19
N VAL A 34 6.42 11.71 -3.70
CA VAL A 34 5.46 12.80 -3.70
C VAL A 34 6.01 13.92 -4.59
N THR A 35 5.19 14.39 -5.52
CA THR A 35 5.47 15.55 -6.34
C THR A 35 4.38 16.60 -6.07
N GLY A 36 4.78 17.79 -5.70
CA GLY A 36 3.85 18.85 -5.30
C GLY A 36 3.45 18.72 -3.84
N THR A 37 2.24 19.15 -3.51
CA THR A 37 1.73 19.13 -2.13
C THR A 37 0.62 18.10 -2.00
N SER A 38 0.84 17.09 -1.17
CA SER A 38 -0.14 16.04 -0.89
C SER A 38 0.11 15.43 0.46
N THR A 39 -0.95 14.95 1.10
CA THR A 39 -0.86 14.19 2.36
C THR A 39 -1.42 12.79 2.09
N TYR A 40 -0.63 11.79 2.41
CA TYR A 40 -0.98 10.41 2.14
C TYR A 40 -0.81 9.51 3.36
N THR A 41 -1.48 8.36 3.31
CA THR A 41 -1.32 7.26 4.26
C THR A 41 -1.26 5.97 3.46
N VAL A 42 -0.31 5.11 3.78
CA VAL A 42 -0.31 3.73 3.28
C VAL A 42 -1.04 2.87 4.31
N GLU A 43 -2.02 2.11 3.86
CA GLU A 43 -2.88 1.29 4.72
C GLU A 43 -2.77 -0.17 4.35
N TYR A 44 -2.89 -1.05 5.33
CA TYR A 44 -2.92 -2.49 5.11
C TYR A 44 -4.09 -3.11 5.88
N THR A 45 -4.44 -4.32 5.49
CA THR A 45 -5.56 -5.03 6.10
C THR A 45 -5.24 -6.51 6.29
N PHE A 46 -5.94 -7.12 7.23
CA PHE A 46 -5.95 -8.57 7.44
C PHE A 46 -7.27 -9.20 6.97
N ASP A 47 -8.17 -8.42 6.38
CA ASP A 47 -9.45 -8.90 5.88
C ASP A 47 -9.27 -9.88 4.73
N ASN A 48 -10.28 -10.71 4.49
CA ASN A 48 -10.30 -11.58 3.31
C ASN A 48 -10.69 -10.75 2.08
N VAL A 49 -9.70 -10.16 1.42
CA VAL A 49 -9.93 -9.27 0.26
C VAL A 49 -10.41 -10.03 -0.98
N PHE A 50 -10.33 -11.36 -0.96
CA PHE A 50 -10.85 -12.21 -2.03
C PHE A 50 -12.25 -12.73 -1.73
N GLY A 51 -12.83 -12.38 -0.58
CA GLY A 51 -14.16 -12.83 -0.20
C GLY A 51 -15.24 -12.26 -1.13
N ILE A 52 -16.28 -13.05 -1.38
CA ILE A 52 -17.42 -12.60 -2.18
C ILE A 52 -18.09 -11.43 -1.47
N GLY A 53 -18.30 -10.34 -2.21
CA GLY A 53 -18.94 -9.15 -1.65
C GLY A 53 -18.02 -8.27 -0.81
N TYR A 54 -16.72 -8.56 -0.79
CA TYR A 54 -15.79 -7.69 -0.06
C TYR A 54 -15.82 -6.27 -0.63
N ASN A 55 -15.98 -5.30 0.27
CA ASN A 55 -15.99 -3.88 -0.10
C ASN A 55 -14.86 -3.17 0.63
N PRO A 56 -13.82 -2.68 -0.08
CA PRO A 56 -12.69 -2.00 0.56
C PRO A 56 -13.10 -0.77 1.36
N SER A 57 -14.17 -0.08 0.98
CA SER A 57 -14.59 1.13 1.69
C SER A 57 -15.20 0.85 3.06
N THR A 58 -15.62 -0.39 3.33
CA THR A 58 -16.15 -0.81 4.63
C THR A 58 -15.22 -1.78 5.36
N GLY A 59 -14.06 -2.08 4.79
CA GLY A 59 -13.09 -2.98 5.39
C GLY A 59 -12.35 -2.36 6.57
N ASN A 60 -11.60 -3.21 7.26
CA ASN A 60 -10.79 -2.80 8.41
C ASN A 60 -9.37 -2.48 7.94
N TRP A 61 -9.07 -1.22 7.76
CA TRP A 61 -7.77 -0.76 7.29
C TRP A 61 -6.97 -0.17 8.42
N ILE A 62 -5.69 -0.53 8.48
CA ILE A 62 -4.77 -0.11 9.52
C ILE A 62 -3.71 0.77 8.86
N PRO A 63 -3.54 2.03 9.33
CA PRO A 63 -2.50 2.89 8.78
C PRO A 63 -1.12 2.38 9.17
N HIS A 64 -0.21 2.40 8.21
CA HIS A 64 1.18 2.02 8.46
C HIS A 64 1.81 3.02 9.43
N PRO A 65 2.49 2.57 10.49
CA PRO A 65 2.96 3.48 11.56
C PRO A 65 3.94 4.56 11.09
N TYR A 66 4.71 4.28 10.06
CA TYR A 66 5.70 5.25 9.53
C TYR A 66 5.23 5.98 8.29
N LEU A 67 4.07 5.60 7.72
CA LEU A 67 3.53 6.17 6.49
C LEU A 67 2.10 6.67 6.69
N THR A 68 1.84 7.29 7.84
CA THR A 68 0.55 7.86 8.20
C THR A 68 0.61 9.37 8.08
N LEU A 69 -0.29 9.95 7.28
CA LEU A 69 -0.43 11.40 7.09
C LEU A 69 0.91 12.08 6.80
N GLN A 70 1.68 11.49 5.88
CA GLN A 70 2.97 12.01 5.46
C GLN A 70 2.80 12.88 4.23
N SER A 71 3.70 13.87 4.06
CA SER A 71 3.67 14.80 2.94
C SER A 71 4.97 14.81 2.15
N THR A 72 5.92 13.98 2.51
CA THR A 72 7.22 13.86 1.84
C THR A 72 7.44 12.46 1.31
N SER A 73 8.33 12.31 0.34
CA SER A 73 8.71 11.00 -0.16
C SER A 73 9.38 10.20 0.95
N LYS A 74 8.94 8.97 1.15
CA LYS A 74 9.42 8.08 2.19
C LYS A 74 9.41 6.65 1.71
N ASP A 75 10.11 5.79 2.44
CA ASP A 75 10.04 4.35 2.23
C ASP A 75 9.87 3.65 3.57
N SER A 76 9.40 2.43 3.50
CA SER A 76 9.29 1.55 4.67
C SER A 76 9.01 0.13 4.19
N ASN A 77 8.60 -0.73 5.11
CA ASN A 77 8.31 -2.12 4.78
C ASN A 77 7.24 -2.68 5.71
N ILE A 78 6.68 -3.82 5.32
CA ILE A 78 5.81 -4.64 6.16
C ILE A 78 6.46 -6.02 6.22
N ALA A 79 6.88 -6.45 7.41
CA ALA A 79 7.62 -7.68 7.60
C ALA A 79 6.77 -8.81 8.21
N TYR A 80 5.47 -8.63 8.29
CA TYR A 80 4.53 -9.65 8.73
C TYR A 80 3.41 -9.80 7.70
N PRO A 81 2.80 -11.00 7.58
CA PRO A 81 1.81 -11.23 6.53
C PRO A 81 0.59 -10.32 6.66
N VAL A 82 0.21 -9.72 5.54
CA VAL A 82 -1.02 -8.94 5.41
C VAL A 82 -1.74 -9.40 4.14
N THR A 83 -3.03 -9.17 4.06
CA THR A 83 -3.84 -9.62 2.92
C THR A 83 -4.07 -8.54 1.88
N GLY A 84 -3.86 -7.30 2.20
CA GLY A 84 -3.99 -6.20 1.24
C GLY A 84 -3.29 -4.95 1.69
N VAL A 85 -2.85 -4.16 0.70
CA VAL A 85 -2.18 -2.87 0.89
C VAL A 85 -2.78 -1.88 -0.09
N ARG A 86 -2.99 -0.65 0.33
CA ARG A 86 -3.48 0.42 -0.54
C ARG A 86 -2.89 1.76 -0.17
N LEU A 87 -2.98 2.72 -1.11
CA LEU A 87 -2.60 4.12 -0.91
C LEU A 87 -3.86 4.96 -0.72
N ASN A 88 -3.86 5.81 0.29
CA ASN A 88 -4.94 6.76 0.55
C ASN A 88 -4.37 8.16 0.59
N VAL A 89 -4.74 9.01 -0.36
CA VAL A 89 -4.34 10.42 -0.39
C VAL A 89 -5.51 11.24 0.13
N SER A 90 -5.34 11.84 1.30
CA SER A 90 -6.42 12.52 2.02
C SER A 90 -6.54 13.99 1.67
N SER A 91 -5.47 14.65 1.21
CA SER A 91 -5.52 16.06 0.85
C SER A 91 -4.40 16.40 -0.11
N GLY A 92 -4.56 17.54 -0.79
CA GLY A 92 -3.55 18.13 -1.67
C GLY A 92 -3.89 18.01 -3.14
N THR A 93 -3.07 18.64 -3.97
CA THR A 93 -3.24 18.66 -5.44
C THR A 93 -2.04 18.06 -6.16
N GLY A 94 -1.07 17.56 -5.43
CA GLY A 94 0.11 16.93 -6.01
C GLY A 94 -0.16 15.52 -6.49
N THR A 95 0.91 14.83 -6.83
CA THR A 95 0.87 13.43 -7.27
C THR A 95 1.64 12.56 -6.30
N VAL A 96 1.03 11.47 -5.88
CA VAL A 96 1.63 10.47 -4.98
C VAL A 96 1.72 9.14 -5.72
N ILE A 97 2.91 8.56 -5.70
CA ILE A 97 3.17 7.26 -6.36
C ILE A 97 3.65 6.28 -5.29
N LEU A 98 2.89 5.22 -5.09
CA LEU A 98 3.28 4.11 -4.20
C LEU A 98 3.76 2.94 -5.05
N THR A 99 4.97 2.49 -4.78
CA THR A 99 5.54 1.29 -5.39
C THR A 99 5.66 0.20 -4.33
N ILE A 100 5.11 -0.97 -4.62
CA ILE A 100 5.12 -2.13 -3.72
C ILE A 100 5.93 -3.23 -4.37
N ILE A 101 6.96 -3.70 -3.68
CA ILE A 101 7.81 -4.78 -4.17
C ILE A 101 7.85 -5.87 -3.11
N GLN A 102 7.53 -7.09 -3.52
CA GLN A 102 7.65 -8.25 -2.66
C GLN A 102 8.73 -9.17 -3.19
N ALA A 103 9.77 -9.38 -2.39
CA ALA A 103 10.77 -10.38 -2.70
C ALA A 103 10.19 -11.76 -2.41
N GLY A 104 10.52 -12.70 -3.25
CA GLY A 104 10.16 -14.09 -3.06
C GLY A 104 11.39 -14.95 -3.25
N LYS A 105 11.23 -16.23 -3.01
CA LYS A 105 12.30 -17.18 -3.23
C LYS A 105 12.58 -17.28 -4.72
N ALA A 106 13.85 -17.15 -5.11
CA ALA A 106 14.23 -17.24 -6.50
C ALA A 106 13.84 -18.59 -7.10
N GLY A 107 13.38 -18.59 -8.33
CA GLY A 107 12.97 -19.80 -9.03
C GLY A 107 11.56 -20.28 -8.71
N ASN A 108 10.83 -19.55 -7.94
CA ASN A 108 9.45 -19.87 -7.60
C ASN A 108 8.46 -19.18 -8.53
#